data_d9701bff6b6d6f0f3c16185e4b7e3569
#
_entry.id   d9701bff6b6d6f0f3c16185e4b7e3569
#
_cell.length_a   1.000
_cell.length_b   1.000
_cell.length_c   1.000
_cell.angle_alpha   90.00
_cell.angle_beta   90.00
_cell.angle_gamma   90.00
#
_symmetry.space_group_name_H-M   'P 1'
#
loop_
_entity.id
_entity.type
_entity.pdbx_description
1 polymer ?
#
loop_
_entity_poly.entity_id
_entity_poly.type
_entity_poly.pdbx_seq_one_letter_code
_entity_poly.pdbx_strand_id
1 'polypeptide(L)'
;MELNGARLDLDYSKKKYQELIDYTDQVAQWAKGNYGLSIGSNQQLVRQFEALNVEITELTDKGQKSASKDQLKLISRDGSAEAKQLADTTLKYRQALKLANTYFANFINDNTDGFVHPSINTMGARTGRMSIQNPALQTLPKGDDTVRRAFLPKDDDHVIITSDLDQVEFRMFASLSQDPNLIQLFLRSDATGSDPFTEIGREVYQDQSMVKSDKRRNLIKGVVYGRLYGAGVSKQALTAGVPEEQMRAVSNAFDERYPGMQRFQKYVEQTGSTRLEAEGQGYVHTWTGRRIPCDEDRVYTLVNYLIQGGAAEVFKSNLVKLDQADLTDLLIVPVHDEIVLNAPREDAEEIKQLVRKCMTTTDNWSVPLTADVDGPLENWGAKYV
;
A
#
# COMPACT_ATOMS: atom_id res chain seq x y z
N MET A 1 1.25 -6.08 -21.86
CA MET A 1 2.02 -5.45 -20.77
C MET A 1 3.48 -5.91 -20.74
N GLU A 2 3.79 -7.18 -20.55
CA GLU A 2 5.21 -7.64 -20.55
C GLU A 2 5.95 -7.30 -21.87
N LEU A 3 5.29 -7.45 -23.02
CA LEU A 3 5.87 -7.10 -24.33
C LEU A 3 6.01 -5.59 -24.53
N ASN A 4 5.04 -4.80 -24.04
CA ASN A 4 5.08 -3.34 -24.18
C ASN A 4 6.24 -2.73 -23.38
N GLY A 5 6.52 -3.29 -22.18
CA GLY A 5 7.54 -2.78 -21.29
C GLY A 5 7.24 -1.38 -20.74
N ALA A 6 8.10 -0.93 -19.85
CA ALA A 6 8.08 0.43 -19.30
C ALA A 6 9.37 1.15 -19.71
N ARG A 7 9.27 2.28 -20.44
CA ARG A 7 10.44 3.08 -20.84
C ARG A 7 11.12 3.65 -19.61
N LEU A 8 12.42 3.46 -19.54
CA LEU A 8 13.25 3.90 -18.42
C LEU A 8 14.08 5.13 -18.79
N ASP A 9 14.03 6.17 -17.97
CA ASP A 9 15.05 7.23 -17.96
C ASP A 9 16.34 6.66 -17.35
N LEU A 10 17.19 6.13 -18.20
CA LEU A 10 18.44 5.48 -17.80
C LEU A 10 19.43 6.45 -17.19
N ASP A 11 19.50 7.68 -17.71
CA ASP A 11 20.42 8.71 -17.21
C ASP A 11 20.02 9.19 -15.82
N TYR A 12 18.73 9.48 -15.63
CA TYR A 12 18.18 9.76 -14.31
C TYR A 12 18.43 8.59 -13.34
N SER A 13 18.19 7.37 -13.78
CA SER A 13 18.34 6.17 -12.94
C SER A 13 19.79 5.97 -12.49
N LYS A 14 20.76 6.11 -13.38
CA LYS A 14 22.20 6.05 -13.07
C LYS A 14 22.63 7.17 -12.12
N LYS A 15 22.20 8.40 -12.41
CA LYS A 15 22.50 9.56 -11.56
C LYS A 15 21.93 9.36 -10.15
N LYS A 16 20.68 8.95 -10.05
CA LYS A 16 20.01 8.75 -8.75
C LYS A 16 20.64 7.60 -7.97
N TYR A 17 20.98 6.50 -8.64
CA TYR A 17 21.72 5.40 -8.02
C TYR A 17 23.02 5.89 -7.39
N GLN A 18 23.83 6.67 -8.13
CA GLN A 18 25.10 7.19 -7.62
C GLN A 18 24.90 8.14 -6.43
N GLU A 19 23.93 9.07 -6.52
CA GLU A 19 23.60 9.98 -5.41
C GLU A 19 23.24 9.21 -4.13
N LEU A 20 22.49 8.12 -4.25
CA LEU A 20 22.09 7.30 -3.10
C LEU A 20 23.27 6.52 -2.52
N ILE A 21 24.16 5.98 -3.36
CA ILE A 21 25.37 5.28 -2.91
C ILE A 21 26.31 6.27 -2.20
N ASP A 22 26.57 7.43 -2.80
CA ASP A 22 27.41 8.46 -2.18
C ASP A 22 26.87 8.89 -0.80
N TYR A 23 25.55 9.05 -0.69
CA TYR A 23 24.89 9.33 0.60
C TYR A 23 25.09 8.19 1.61
N THR A 24 24.93 6.92 1.19
CA THR A 24 25.12 5.79 2.10
C THR A 24 26.58 5.67 2.57
N ASP A 25 27.55 5.97 1.72
CA ASP A 25 28.97 5.98 2.06
C ASP A 25 29.31 7.10 3.06
N GLN A 26 28.78 8.30 2.86
CA GLN A 26 28.92 9.42 3.80
C GLN A 26 28.36 9.07 5.18
N VAL A 27 27.15 8.46 5.21
CA VAL A 27 26.52 8.03 6.46
C VAL A 27 27.32 6.91 7.14
N ALA A 28 27.86 5.96 6.38
CA ALA A 28 28.70 4.89 6.91
C ALA A 28 29.99 5.44 7.54
N GLN A 29 30.63 6.42 6.89
CA GLN A 29 31.81 7.12 7.44
C GLN A 29 31.46 7.91 8.69
N TRP A 30 30.33 8.62 8.71
CA TRP A 30 29.84 9.33 9.89
C TRP A 30 29.62 8.38 11.07
N ALA A 31 28.96 7.24 10.86
CA ALA A 31 28.71 6.27 11.92
C ALA A 31 29.99 5.64 12.45
N LYS A 32 30.96 5.37 11.57
CA LYS A 32 32.28 4.86 11.95
C LYS A 32 33.10 5.90 12.74
N GLY A 33 33.05 7.17 12.31
CA GLY A 33 33.78 8.25 12.98
C GLY A 33 33.22 8.63 14.34
N ASN A 34 31.90 8.69 14.49
CA ASN A 34 31.27 9.13 15.74
C ASN A 34 31.08 7.99 16.77
N TYR A 35 30.85 6.76 16.31
CA TYR A 35 30.46 5.63 17.16
C TYR A 35 31.37 4.40 17.01
N GLY A 36 32.28 4.39 16.07
CA GLY A 36 33.13 3.23 15.79
C GLY A 36 32.34 2.01 15.24
N LEU A 37 31.11 2.20 14.73
CA LEU A 37 30.23 1.13 14.30
C LEU A 37 29.97 1.09 12.80
N SER A 38 29.61 -0.08 12.29
CA SER A 38 29.03 -0.24 10.96
C SER A 38 27.49 -0.07 11.06
N ILE A 39 26.96 0.98 10.44
CA ILE A 39 25.53 1.32 10.50
C ILE A 39 24.61 0.25 9.87
N GLY A 40 25.15 -0.60 9.00
CA GLY A 40 24.45 -1.77 8.45
C GLY A 40 24.36 -2.95 9.42
N SER A 41 25.16 -2.98 10.49
CA SER A 41 25.22 -4.10 11.43
C SER A 41 24.17 -3.97 12.54
N ASN A 42 23.14 -4.84 12.50
CA ASN A 42 22.11 -4.86 13.53
C ASN A 42 22.69 -5.05 14.95
N GLN A 43 23.69 -5.93 15.10
CA GLN A 43 24.30 -6.20 16.42
C GLN A 43 25.03 -4.97 16.97
N GLN A 44 25.78 -4.25 16.11
CA GLN A 44 26.50 -3.06 16.55
C GLN A 44 25.55 -1.90 16.89
N LEU A 45 24.46 -1.74 16.11
CA LEU A 45 23.41 -0.77 16.42
C LEU A 45 22.74 -1.07 17.76
N VAL A 46 22.36 -2.33 18.02
CA VAL A 46 21.75 -2.74 19.29
C VAL A 46 22.69 -2.39 20.46
N ARG A 47 23.98 -2.77 20.40
CA ARG A 47 24.96 -2.44 21.45
C ARG A 47 25.10 -0.93 21.66
N GLN A 48 25.11 -0.15 20.58
CA GLN A 48 25.22 1.31 20.67
C GLN A 48 23.97 1.92 21.31
N PHE A 49 22.76 1.46 20.96
CA PHE A 49 21.54 1.93 21.60
C PHE A 49 21.49 1.57 23.08
N GLU A 50 21.93 0.36 23.47
CA GLU A 50 22.05 -0.03 24.87
C GLU A 50 23.07 0.84 25.64
N ALA A 51 24.20 1.20 24.99
CA ALA A 51 25.18 2.14 25.57
C ALA A 51 24.60 3.56 25.75
N LEU A 52 23.62 3.94 24.93
CA LEU A 52 22.84 5.18 25.06
C LEU A 52 21.63 5.05 26.04
N ASN A 53 21.59 3.99 26.86
CA ASN A 53 20.50 3.67 27.79
C ASN A 53 19.13 3.53 27.12
N VAL A 54 19.10 3.02 25.89
CA VAL A 54 17.84 2.70 25.19
C VAL A 54 17.51 1.23 25.38
N GLU A 55 16.33 0.93 25.88
CA GLU A 55 15.83 -0.45 25.95
C GLU A 55 15.41 -0.93 24.56
N ILE A 56 15.94 -2.07 24.11
CA ILE A 56 15.55 -2.73 22.88
C ILE A 56 14.59 -3.87 23.24
N THR A 57 13.34 -3.71 22.83
CA THR A 57 12.23 -4.64 23.11
C THR A 57 11.95 -5.59 21.94
N GLU A 58 12.26 -5.18 20.71
CA GLU A 58 12.06 -5.99 19.52
C GLU A 58 13.08 -7.13 19.44
N LEU A 59 12.57 -8.33 19.12
CA LEU A 59 13.38 -9.52 18.93
C LEU A 59 13.24 -10.06 17.51
N THR A 60 14.30 -10.69 17.02
CA THR A 60 14.25 -11.50 15.78
C THR A 60 13.53 -12.82 16.06
N ASP A 61 13.15 -13.57 15.02
CA ASP A 61 12.57 -14.91 15.13
C ASP A 61 13.45 -15.90 15.92
N LYS A 62 14.75 -15.61 16.03
CA LYS A 62 15.73 -16.37 16.82
C LYS A 62 15.91 -15.84 18.25
N GLY A 63 15.05 -14.93 18.71
CA GLY A 63 15.08 -14.36 20.05
C GLY A 63 16.22 -13.35 20.31
N GLN A 64 16.92 -12.86 19.27
CA GLN A 64 17.96 -11.84 19.43
C GLN A 64 17.37 -10.44 19.33
N LYS A 65 17.88 -9.50 20.12
CA LYS A 65 17.50 -8.08 20.05
C LYS A 65 17.72 -7.50 18.64
N SER A 66 16.76 -6.72 18.19
CA SER A 66 16.75 -6.15 16.84
C SER A 66 16.49 -4.65 16.83
N ALA A 67 17.38 -3.91 16.17
CA ALA A 67 17.11 -2.53 15.74
C ALA A 67 16.24 -2.54 14.48
N SER A 68 15.07 -3.17 14.57
CA SER A 68 14.08 -3.23 13.50
C SER A 68 13.60 -1.83 13.10
N LYS A 69 12.85 -1.72 11.97
CA LYS A 69 12.26 -0.45 11.57
C LYS A 69 11.31 0.11 12.65
N ASP A 70 10.52 -0.77 13.29
CA ASP A 70 9.56 -0.36 14.30
C ASP A 70 10.28 0.07 15.60
N GLN A 71 11.32 -0.68 16.03
CA GLN A 71 12.17 -0.28 17.16
C GLN A 71 12.86 1.08 16.91
N LEU A 72 13.44 1.29 15.71
CA LEU A 72 14.07 2.58 15.37
C LEU A 72 13.09 3.75 15.39
N LYS A 73 11.83 3.54 14.95
CA LYS A 73 10.78 4.58 15.04
C LYS A 73 10.42 4.92 16.50
N LEU A 74 10.37 3.91 17.39
CA LEU A 74 10.17 4.15 18.82
C LEU A 74 11.30 4.98 19.40
N ILE A 75 12.55 4.64 19.08
CA ILE A 75 13.73 5.39 19.53
C ILE A 75 13.71 6.83 18.97
N SER A 76 13.37 7.00 17.69
CA SER A 76 13.22 8.31 17.05
C SER A 76 12.17 9.18 17.75
N ARG A 77 11.11 8.59 18.28
CA ARG A 77 10.04 9.30 19.00
C ARG A 77 10.45 9.64 20.46
N ASP A 78 10.94 8.64 21.20
CA ASP A 78 11.02 8.67 22.67
C ASP A 78 12.46 8.73 23.21
N GLY A 79 13.48 8.47 22.38
CA GLY A 79 14.89 8.41 22.80
C GLY A 79 15.51 9.76 23.18
N SER A 80 16.73 9.73 23.70
CA SER A 80 17.56 10.91 23.89
C SER A 80 17.89 11.58 22.55
N ALA A 81 18.36 12.81 22.53
CA ALA A 81 18.71 13.53 21.30
C ALA A 81 19.71 12.74 20.43
N GLU A 82 20.71 12.13 21.04
CA GLU A 82 21.73 11.34 20.35
C GLU A 82 21.15 10.03 19.81
N ALA A 83 20.34 9.32 20.61
CA ALA A 83 19.66 8.10 20.17
C ALA A 83 18.69 8.37 19.00
N LYS A 84 17.95 9.47 19.05
CA LYS A 84 17.07 9.93 17.96
C LYS A 84 17.86 10.18 16.69
N GLN A 85 18.96 10.92 16.78
CA GLN A 85 19.81 11.21 15.63
C GLN A 85 20.34 9.93 14.98
N LEU A 86 20.83 8.98 15.77
CA LEU A 86 21.32 7.69 15.27
C LEU A 86 20.19 6.86 14.65
N ALA A 87 19.02 6.82 15.27
CA ALA A 87 17.86 6.09 14.75
C ALA A 87 17.35 6.67 13.43
N ASP A 88 17.18 7.99 13.34
CA ASP A 88 16.75 8.68 12.12
C ASP A 88 17.74 8.50 10.99
N THR A 89 19.03 8.63 11.30
CA THR A 89 20.11 8.43 10.31
C THR A 89 20.13 6.98 9.81
N THR A 90 19.92 6.01 10.72
CA THR A 90 19.85 4.59 10.35
C THR A 90 18.63 4.30 9.46
N LEU A 91 17.47 4.89 9.77
CA LEU A 91 16.25 4.74 8.94
C LEU A 91 16.48 5.30 7.53
N LYS A 92 17.05 6.50 7.41
CA LYS A 92 17.37 7.14 6.12
C LYS A 92 18.43 6.34 5.33
N TYR A 93 19.48 5.86 6.01
CA TYR A 93 20.49 4.99 5.40
C TYR A 93 19.87 3.72 4.80
N ARG A 94 19.05 3.02 5.56
CA ARG A 94 18.37 1.80 5.09
C ARG A 94 17.42 2.07 3.94
N GLN A 95 16.71 3.20 3.97
CA GLN A 95 15.85 3.63 2.88
C GLN A 95 16.65 3.91 1.61
N ALA A 96 17.73 4.70 1.71
CA ALA A 96 18.59 5.01 0.57
C ALA A 96 19.22 3.75 -0.04
N LEU A 97 19.72 2.84 0.80
CA LEU A 97 20.30 1.58 0.35
C LEU A 97 19.28 0.69 -0.35
N LYS A 98 18.04 0.64 0.17
CA LYS A 98 16.94 -0.07 -0.48
C LYS A 98 16.59 0.56 -1.83
N LEU A 99 16.50 1.89 -1.92
CA LEU A 99 16.21 2.58 -3.17
C LEU A 99 17.29 2.32 -4.22
N ALA A 100 18.56 2.41 -3.83
CA ALA A 100 19.68 2.14 -4.72
C ALA A 100 19.68 0.69 -5.23
N ASN A 101 19.74 -0.28 -4.31
CA ASN A 101 20.01 -1.68 -4.67
C ASN A 101 18.76 -2.46 -5.13
N THR A 102 17.58 -2.16 -4.56
CA THR A 102 16.36 -2.91 -4.89
C THR A 102 15.67 -2.35 -6.14
N TYR A 103 15.81 -1.05 -6.39
CA TYR A 103 15.13 -0.42 -7.52
C TYR A 103 16.09 0.01 -8.60
N PHE A 104 16.90 1.06 -8.39
CA PHE A 104 17.72 1.62 -9.45
C PHE A 104 18.76 0.66 -10.01
N ALA A 105 19.46 -0.12 -9.17
CA ALA A 105 20.40 -1.14 -9.66
C ALA A 105 19.69 -2.18 -10.55
N ASN A 106 18.51 -2.66 -10.12
CA ASN A 106 17.75 -3.63 -10.91
C ASN A 106 17.23 -3.01 -12.22
N PHE A 107 16.72 -1.78 -12.19
CA PHE A 107 16.27 -1.09 -13.40
C PHE A 107 17.40 -0.92 -14.43
N ILE A 108 18.60 -0.55 -13.96
CA ILE A 108 19.76 -0.39 -14.82
C ILE A 108 20.21 -1.73 -15.39
N ASN A 109 20.19 -2.80 -14.58
CA ASN A 109 20.63 -4.14 -14.99
C ASN A 109 19.61 -4.86 -15.88
N ASP A 110 18.31 -4.67 -15.62
CA ASP A 110 17.20 -5.30 -16.36
C ASP A 110 16.79 -4.47 -17.60
N ASN A 111 17.46 -3.34 -17.84
CA ASN A 111 17.18 -2.48 -18.98
C ASN A 111 17.57 -3.17 -20.30
N THR A 112 16.65 -3.19 -21.25
CA THR A 112 16.88 -3.62 -22.63
C THR A 112 16.39 -2.53 -23.58
N ASP A 113 17.29 -1.94 -24.34
CA ASP A 113 17.00 -0.91 -25.35
C ASP A 113 16.17 0.29 -24.83
N GLY A 114 16.40 0.70 -23.57
CA GLY A 114 15.67 1.79 -22.93
C GLY A 114 14.39 1.38 -22.22
N PHE A 115 14.07 0.09 -22.15
CA PHE A 115 12.86 -0.43 -21.50
C PHE A 115 13.19 -1.47 -20.43
N VAL A 116 12.30 -1.62 -19.47
CA VAL A 116 12.24 -2.77 -18.56
C VAL A 116 10.96 -3.56 -18.83
N HIS A 117 11.08 -4.88 -18.82
CA HIS A 117 10.00 -5.81 -19.14
C HIS A 117 9.70 -6.69 -17.92
N PRO A 118 8.85 -6.20 -16.99
CA PRO A 118 8.57 -6.94 -15.76
C PRO A 118 7.80 -8.22 -16.05
N SER A 119 8.12 -9.28 -15.34
CA SER A 119 7.38 -10.54 -15.39
C SER A 119 6.13 -10.47 -14.51
N ILE A 120 4.96 -10.78 -15.06
CA ILE A 120 3.65 -10.65 -14.40
C ILE A 120 3.05 -12.03 -14.14
N ASN A 121 3.04 -12.45 -12.87
CA ASN A 121 2.30 -13.65 -12.48
C ASN A 121 0.86 -13.25 -12.12
N THR A 122 -0.09 -13.68 -12.92
CA THR A 122 -1.50 -13.32 -12.78
C THR A 122 -2.17 -13.89 -11.51
N MET A 123 -1.56 -14.88 -10.84
CA MET A 123 -2.05 -15.54 -9.62
C MET A 123 -0.96 -15.66 -8.56
N GLY A 124 -0.16 -14.63 -8.39
CA GLY A 124 1.04 -14.64 -7.54
C GLY A 124 0.80 -14.74 -6.04
N ALA A 125 -0.39 -14.39 -5.55
CA ALA A 125 -0.77 -14.45 -4.14
C ALA A 125 -1.95 -15.38 -3.88
N ARG A 126 -2.08 -15.89 -2.63
CA ARG A 126 -3.23 -16.69 -2.18
C ARG A 126 -4.57 -15.98 -2.41
N THR A 127 -4.60 -14.66 -2.23
CA THR A 127 -5.75 -13.80 -2.51
C THR A 127 -6.04 -13.64 -4.01
N GLY A 128 -5.19 -14.16 -4.90
CA GLY A 128 -5.33 -14.00 -6.34
C GLY A 128 -4.83 -12.66 -6.87
N ARG A 129 -4.19 -11.83 -6.04
CA ARG A 129 -3.46 -10.65 -6.53
C ARG A 129 -2.35 -11.07 -7.48
N MET A 130 -2.13 -10.28 -8.51
CA MET A 130 -0.98 -10.45 -9.39
C MET A 130 0.30 -10.12 -8.63
N SER A 131 1.40 -10.74 -9.01
CA SER A 131 2.74 -10.34 -8.56
C SER A 131 3.62 -9.97 -9.73
N ILE A 132 4.49 -8.98 -9.52
CA ILE A 132 5.38 -8.45 -10.54
C ILE A 132 6.80 -8.61 -10.06
N GLN A 133 7.65 -9.15 -10.92
CA GLN A 133 9.06 -9.42 -10.65
C GLN A 133 9.92 -9.00 -11.84
N ASN A 134 11.18 -8.80 -11.61
CA ASN A 134 12.20 -8.55 -12.62
C ASN A 134 11.87 -7.39 -13.59
N PRO A 135 11.74 -6.14 -13.09
CA PRO A 135 11.85 -5.66 -11.72
C PRO A 135 10.53 -5.70 -10.94
N ALA A 136 10.62 -5.68 -9.60
CA ALA A 136 9.48 -5.78 -8.68
C ALA A 136 8.72 -4.45 -8.52
N LEU A 137 8.04 -3.99 -9.56
CA LEU A 137 7.37 -2.67 -9.62
C LEU A 137 6.22 -2.49 -8.63
N GLN A 138 5.67 -3.56 -8.06
CA GLN A 138 4.63 -3.48 -7.02
C GLN A 138 5.15 -3.01 -5.66
N THR A 139 6.46 -3.07 -5.42
CA THR A 139 7.05 -2.75 -4.12
C THR A 139 7.55 -1.31 -4.03
N LEU A 140 7.26 -0.49 -5.04
CA LEU A 140 7.66 0.92 -5.10
C LEU A 140 7.11 1.71 -3.92
N PRO A 141 7.90 2.63 -3.31
CA PRO A 141 7.44 3.44 -2.19
C PRO A 141 6.16 4.22 -2.53
N LYS A 142 5.20 4.23 -1.61
CA LYS A 142 3.99 5.04 -1.76
C LYS A 142 4.29 6.51 -1.42
N GLY A 143 3.76 7.43 -2.23
CA GLY A 143 3.86 8.87 -1.99
C GLY A 143 5.27 9.45 -2.19
N ASP A 144 6.16 8.71 -2.84
CA ASP A 144 7.51 9.14 -3.21
C ASP A 144 7.64 9.03 -4.74
N ASP A 145 7.86 10.14 -5.40
CA ASP A 145 8.01 10.22 -6.86
C ASP A 145 9.36 9.67 -7.34
N THR A 146 10.38 9.67 -6.48
CA THR A 146 11.79 9.42 -6.83
C THR A 146 11.99 8.21 -7.73
N VAL A 147 11.36 7.07 -7.40
CA VAL A 147 11.52 5.83 -8.18
C VAL A 147 10.61 5.83 -9.40
N ARG A 148 9.35 6.27 -9.25
CA ARG A 148 8.38 6.29 -10.35
C ARG A 148 8.74 7.29 -11.44
N ARG A 149 9.42 8.38 -11.10
CA ARG A 149 9.92 9.37 -12.06
C ARG A 149 10.86 8.78 -13.09
N ALA A 150 11.50 7.65 -12.79
CA ALA A 150 12.35 6.94 -13.76
C ALA A 150 11.58 6.38 -14.95
N PHE A 151 10.25 6.29 -14.88
CA PHE A 151 9.42 5.72 -15.95
C PHE A 151 8.78 6.82 -16.78
N LEU A 152 9.13 6.84 -18.05
CA LEU A 152 8.73 7.83 -19.05
C LEU A 152 7.61 7.30 -19.96
N PRO A 153 6.89 8.18 -20.69
CA PRO A 153 6.11 7.77 -21.84
C PRO A 153 6.97 7.05 -22.87
N LYS A 154 6.35 6.23 -23.70
CA LYS A 154 7.00 5.43 -24.74
C LYS A 154 7.90 6.27 -25.67
N ASP A 155 7.46 7.46 -26.02
CA ASP A 155 8.16 8.46 -26.83
C ASP A 155 7.57 9.87 -26.54
N ASP A 156 7.98 10.88 -27.31
CA ASP A 156 7.59 12.26 -27.10
C ASP A 156 6.13 12.56 -27.50
N ASP A 157 5.54 11.71 -28.36
CA ASP A 157 4.14 11.82 -28.80
C ASP A 157 3.16 11.13 -27.83
N HIS A 158 3.67 10.51 -26.76
CA HIS A 158 2.88 9.82 -25.75
C HIS A 158 2.94 10.53 -24.39
N VAL A 159 2.01 10.16 -23.53
CA VAL A 159 1.92 10.58 -22.12
C VAL A 159 1.57 9.37 -21.25
N ILE A 160 1.92 9.46 -19.96
CA ILE A 160 1.45 8.48 -18.98
C ILE A 160 0.04 8.85 -18.52
N ILE A 161 -0.83 7.85 -18.48
CA ILE A 161 -2.11 7.87 -17.76
C ILE A 161 -2.04 6.81 -16.68
N THR A 162 -2.51 7.12 -15.49
CA THR A 162 -2.67 6.14 -14.42
C THR A 162 -4.12 6.06 -13.97
N SER A 163 -4.58 4.87 -13.62
CA SER A 163 -5.90 4.70 -13.00
C SER A 163 -5.80 3.79 -11.80
N ASP A 164 -6.31 4.24 -10.66
CA ASP A 164 -6.26 3.55 -9.35
C ASP A 164 -7.68 3.37 -8.82
N LEU A 165 -8.02 2.19 -8.32
CA LEU A 165 -9.33 1.94 -7.70
C LEU A 165 -9.43 2.68 -6.36
N ASP A 166 -10.38 3.61 -6.27
CA ASP A 166 -10.54 4.45 -5.07
C ASP A 166 -11.00 3.61 -3.87
N GLN A 167 -10.08 3.36 -2.94
CA GLN A 167 -10.34 2.67 -1.67
C GLN A 167 -11.12 1.35 -1.86
N VAL A 168 -10.85 0.61 -2.92
CA VAL A 168 -11.63 -0.56 -3.36
C VAL A 168 -11.90 -1.56 -2.24
N GLU A 169 -10.91 -1.86 -1.39
CA GLU A 169 -11.07 -2.78 -0.27
C GLU A 169 -12.08 -2.26 0.76
N PHE A 170 -12.06 -0.96 1.04
CA PHE A 170 -12.98 -0.37 2.02
C PHE A 170 -14.42 -0.24 1.45
N ARG A 171 -14.56 0.15 0.20
CA ARG A 171 -15.86 0.18 -0.51
C ARG A 171 -16.48 -1.22 -0.60
N MET A 172 -15.67 -2.21 -0.91
CA MET A 172 -16.09 -3.61 -0.93
C MET A 172 -16.52 -4.10 0.46
N PHE A 173 -15.74 -3.76 1.50
CA PHE A 173 -16.11 -4.11 2.87
C PHE A 173 -17.41 -3.44 3.31
N ALA A 174 -17.62 -2.17 2.95
CA ALA A 174 -18.88 -1.47 3.20
C ALA A 174 -20.07 -2.20 2.53
N SER A 175 -19.91 -2.57 1.26
CA SER A 175 -20.93 -3.31 0.53
C SER A 175 -21.21 -4.67 1.12
N LEU A 176 -20.19 -5.46 1.45
CA LEU A 176 -20.34 -6.81 1.99
C LEU A 176 -20.88 -6.82 3.44
N SER A 177 -20.47 -5.84 4.26
CA SER A 177 -20.95 -5.71 5.63
C SER A 177 -22.42 -5.30 5.74
N GLN A 178 -22.99 -4.76 4.66
CA GLN A 178 -24.35 -4.21 4.61
C GLN A 178 -24.64 -3.22 5.76
N ASP A 179 -23.60 -2.49 6.20
CA ASP A 179 -23.76 -1.44 7.21
C ASP A 179 -24.42 -0.22 6.58
N PRO A 180 -25.66 0.15 6.98
CA PRO A 180 -26.38 1.23 6.32
C PRO A 180 -25.72 2.60 6.50
N ASN A 181 -25.07 2.84 7.65
CA ASN A 181 -24.40 4.11 7.93
C ASN A 181 -23.16 4.26 7.04
N LEU A 182 -22.41 3.18 6.87
CA LEU A 182 -21.20 3.17 6.05
C LEU A 182 -21.54 3.27 4.56
N ILE A 183 -22.56 2.58 4.09
CA ILE A 183 -23.04 2.70 2.70
C ILE A 183 -23.48 4.15 2.43
N GLN A 184 -24.30 4.74 3.27
CA GLN A 184 -24.76 6.12 3.11
C GLN A 184 -23.61 7.13 3.17
N LEU A 185 -22.59 6.88 3.99
CA LEU A 185 -21.39 7.70 4.05
C LEU A 185 -20.66 7.71 2.70
N PHE A 186 -20.42 6.56 2.10
CA PHE A 186 -19.79 6.48 0.79
C PHE A 186 -20.61 7.16 -0.30
N LEU A 187 -21.93 6.90 -0.36
CA LEU A 187 -22.79 7.53 -1.35
C LEU A 187 -22.81 9.06 -1.25
N ARG A 188 -22.82 9.60 -0.01
CA ARG A 188 -22.69 11.05 0.21
C ARG A 188 -21.30 11.56 -0.19
N SER A 189 -20.24 10.85 0.19
CA SER A 189 -18.87 11.25 -0.15
C SER A 189 -18.66 11.31 -1.65
N ASP A 190 -19.18 10.33 -2.39
CA ASP A 190 -19.11 10.31 -3.86
C ASP A 190 -19.90 11.46 -4.48
N ALA A 191 -21.09 11.77 -3.96
CA ALA A 191 -21.92 12.86 -4.47
C ALA A 191 -21.33 14.25 -4.20
N THR A 192 -20.55 14.42 -3.13
CA THR A 192 -19.99 15.72 -2.71
C THR A 192 -18.50 15.86 -3.02
N GLY A 193 -17.81 14.79 -3.46
CA GLY A 193 -16.35 14.76 -3.63
C GLY A 193 -15.59 14.83 -2.29
N SER A 194 -16.25 14.52 -1.15
CA SER A 194 -15.61 14.54 0.15
C SER A 194 -14.81 13.26 0.43
N ASP A 195 -13.80 13.37 1.30
CA ASP A 195 -12.98 12.23 1.67
C ASP A 195 -13.67 11.37 2.74
N PRO A 196 -13.95 10.07 2.49
CA PRO A 196 -14.68 9.21 3.42
C PRO A 196 -14.04 9.12 4.82
N PHE A 197 -12.70 9.09 4.92
CA PHE A 197 -12.03 9.05 6.22
C PHE A 197 -12.20 10.34 7.03
N THR A 198 -12.30 11.48 6.34
CA THR A 198 -12.60 12.76 7.00
C THR A 198 -14.04 12.78 7.48
N GLU A 199 -14.99 12.30 6.68
CA GLU A 199 -16.40 12.19 7.08
C GLU A 199 -16.59 11.26 8.28
N ILE A 200 -15.94 10.09 8.27
CA ILE A 200 -15.93 9.20 9.44
C ILE A 200 -15.33 9.91 10.66
N GLY A 201 -14.24 10.64 10.48
CA GLY A 201 -13.63 11.40 11.56
C GLY A 201 -14.58 12.45 12.15
N ARG A 202 -15.30 13.17 11.31
CA ARG A 202 -16.34 14.13 11.74
C ARG A 202 -17.42 13.48 12.61
N GLU A 203 -17.86 12.29 12.22
CA GLU A 203 -18.87 11.52 12.95
C GLU A 203 -18.31 10.94 14.27
N VAL A 204 -17.13 10.32 14.24
CA VAL A 204 -16.50 9.66 15.39
C VAL A 204 -16.05 10.67 16.46
N TYR A 205 -15.48 11.81 16.04
CA TYR A 205 -15.04 12.86 16.95
C TYR A 205 -16.12 13.92 17.25
N GLN A 206 -17.29 13.82 16.61
CA GLN A 206 -18.38 14.82 16.68
C GLN A 206 -17.88 16.24 16.35
N ASP A 207 -16.97 16.37 15.38
CA ASP A 207 -16.31 17.61 14.99
C ASP A 207 -16.46 17.86 13.50
N GLN A 208 -17.46 18.66 13.11
CA GLN A 208 -17.77 19.01 11.73
C GLN A 208 -16.70 19.89 11.08
N SER A 209 -15.81 20.51 11.86
CA SER A 209 -14.72 21.36 11.35
C SER A 209 -13.51 20.56 10.83
N MET A 210 -13.47 19.26 11.05
CA MET A 210 -12.36 18.39 10.66
C MET A 210 -12.14 18.43 9.14
N VAL A 211 -10.88 18.58 8.73
CA VAL A 211 -10.45 18.67 7.31
C VAL A 211 -9.52 17.51 6.94
N LYS A 212 -9.31 17.32 5.64
CA LYS A 212 -8.48 16.21 5.09
C LYS A 212 -7.04 16.21 5.63
N SER A 213 -6.48 17.35 5.99
CA SER A 213 -5.13 17.51 6.56
C SER A 213 -5.06 17.23 8.09
N ASP A 214 -6.19 17.02 8.77
CA ASP A 214 -6.22 16.73 10.19
C ASP A 214 -5.54 15.39 10.52
N LYS A 215 -4.62 15.40 11.50
CA LYS A 215 -3.89 14.20 11.92
C LYS A 215 -4.80 13.09 12.45
N ARG A 216 -5.96 13.42 13.03
CA ARG A 216 -6.97 12.48 13.53
C ARG A 216 -7.50 11.57 12.40
N ARG A 217 -7.49 12.06 11.15
CA ARG A 217 -7.83 11.26 9.97
C ARG A 217 -6.94 10.01 9.82
N ASN A 218 -5.66 10.09 10.21
CA ASN A 218 -4.76 8.93 10.17
C ASN A 218 -5.14 7.88 11.22
N LEU A 219 -5.70 8.30 12.37
CA LEU A 219 -6.23 7.36 13.36
C LEU A 219 -7.45 6.61 12.81
N ILE A 220 -8.37 7.33 12.16
CA ILE A 220 -9.52 6.71 11.47
C ILE A 220 -9.05 5.69 10.42
N LYS A 221 -8.08 6.06 9.56
CA LYS A 221 -7.47 5.11 8.64
C LYS A 221 -6.90 3.88 9.36
N GLY A 222 -6.19 4.09 10.46
CA GLY A 222 -5.63 3.03 11.29
C GLY A 222 -6.70 2.06 11.80
N VAL A 223 -7.84 2.57 12.28
CA VAL A 223 -8.98 1.76 12.73
C VAL A 223 -9.60 0.98 11.55
N VAL A 224 -9.93 1.66 10.45
CA VAL A 224 -10.57 1.03 9.28
C VAL A 224 -9.70 -0.09 8.73
N TYR A 225 -8.42 0.19 8.43
CA TYR A 225 -7.51 -0.84 7.90
C TYR A 225 -7.16 -1.90 8.95
N GLY A 226 -7.15 -1.54 10.23
CA GLY A 226 -7.04 -2.53 11.31
C GLY A 226 -8.19 -3.53 11.29
N ARG A 227 -9.42 -3.07 11.08
CA ARG A 227 -10.59 -3.94 10.91
C ARG A 227 -10.48 -4.80 9.63
N LEU A 228 -10.06 -4.21 8.52
CA LEU A 228 -9.88 -4.93 7.26
C LEU A 228 -8.81 -6.04 7.35
N TYR A 229 -7.74 -5.81 8.11
CA TYR A 229 -6.58 -6.70 8.14
C TYR A 229 -6.44 -7.52 9.43
N GLY A 230 -7.41 -7.42 10.35
CA GLY A 230 -7.38 -8.15 11.60
C GLY A 230 -6.30 -7.66 12.60
N ALA A 231 -5.83 -6.42 12.45
CA ALA A 231 -4.84 -5.86 13.37
C ALA A 231 -5.50 -5.46 14.70
N GLY A 232 -4.97 -5.95 15.82
CA GLY A 232 -5.41 -5.55 17.16
C GLY A 232 -5.09 -4.07 17.47
N VAL A 233 -5.79 -3.51 18.48
CA VAL A 233 -5.67 -2.10 18.86
C VAL A 233 -4.23 -1.70 19.21
N SER A 234 -3.46 -2.56 19.89
CA SER A 234 -2.05 -2.30 20.24
C SER A 234 -1.19 -2.11 18.99
N LYS A 235 -1.36 -2.94 17.93
CA LYS A 235 -0.63 -2.77 16.65
C LYS A 235 -1.08 -1.52 15.90
N GLN A 236 -2.37 -1.20 15.93
CA GLN A 236 -2.89 0.02 15.33
C GLN A 236 -2.31 1.27 16.02
N ALA A 237 -2.26 1.29 17.36
CA ALA A 237 -1.70 2.37 18.17
C ALA A 237 -0.21 2.58 17.88
N LEU A 238 0.57 1.50 17.84
CA LEU A 238 1.98 1.53 17.48
C LEU A 238 2.21 2.11 16.08
N THR A 239 1.41 1.66 15.12
CA THR A 239 1.51 2.13 13.72
C THR A 239 1.15 3.61 13.59
N ALA A 240 0.14 4.07 14.32
CA ALA A 240 -0.32 5.46 14.32
C ALA A 240 0.54 6.39 15.22
N GLY A 241 1.42 5.83 16.05
CA GLY A 241 2.27 6.60 16.97
C GLY A 241 1.50 7.26 18.10
N VAL A 242 0.42 6.62 18.59
CA VAL A 242 -0.43 7.14 19.68
C VAL A 242 -0.53 6.13 20.82
N PRO A 243 -0.93 6.57 22.04
CA PRO A 243 -1.24 5.66 23.14
C PRO A 243 -2.35 4.67 22.78
N GLU A 244 -2.27 3.46 23.32
CA GLU A 244 -3.27 2.41 23.06
C GLU A 244 -4.67 2.81 23.54
N GLU A 245 -4.75 3.51 24.67
CA GLU A 245 -6.02 4.01 25.22
C GLU A 245 -6.72 4.96 24.23
N GLN A 246 -5.98 5.88 23.61
CA GLN A 246 -6.52 6.77 22.58
C GLN A 246 -7.02 5.99 21.37
N MET A 247 -6.24 5.02 20.89
CA MET A 247 -6.66 4.19 19.75
C MET A 247 -7.88 3.35 20.08
N ARG A 248 -7.98 2.84 21.29
CA ARG A 248 -9.13 2.07 21.80
C ARG A 248 -10.40 2.92 21.85
N ALA A 249 -10.31 4.15 22.33
CA ALA A 249 -11.44 5.08 22.37
C ALA A 249 -11.98 5.36 20.95
N VAL A 250 -11.08 5.65 19.99
CA VAL A 250 -11.46 5.88 18.58
C VAL A 250 -12.07 4.63 17.95
N SER A 251 -11.49 3.45 18.23
CA SER A 251 -11.97 2.17 17.72
C SER A 251 -13.39 1.84 18.25
N ASN A 252 -13.64 2.10 19.54
CA ASN A 252 -14.96 1.87 20.13
C ASN A 252 -16.02 2.81 19.53
N ALA A 253 -15.74 4.10 19.42
CA ALA A 253 -16.65 5.07 18.82
C ALA A 253 -16.94 4.74 17.34
N PHE A 254 -15.94 4.24 16.61
CA PHE A 254 -16.11 3.76 15.25
C PHE A 254 -17.04 2.53 15.19
N ASP A 255 -16.83 1.53 16.06
CA ASP A 255 -17.64 0.30 16.10
C ASP A 255 -19.10 0.57 16.52
N GLU A 256 -19.33 1.54 17.43
CA GLU A 256 -20.68 1.99 17.78
C GLU A 256 -21.40 2.63 16.59
N ARG A 257 -20.66 3.39 15.78
CA ARG A 257 -21.23 4.07 14.61
C ARG A 257 -21.46 3.16 13.42
N TYR A 258 -20.56 2.16 13.22
CA TYR A 258 -20.56 1.24 12.09
C TYR A 258 -20.55 -0.24 12.55
N PRO A 259 -21.59 -0.69 13.27
CA PRO A 259 -21.62 -2.03 13.88
C PRO A 259 -21.67 -3.18 12.86
N GLY A 260 -22.07 -2.89 11.61
CA GLY A 260 -22.14 -3.88 10.53
C GLY A 260 -20.78 -4.48 10.20
N MET A 261 -19.72 -3.68 10.28
CA MET A 261 -18.36 -4.16 10.02
C MET A 261 -17.96 -5.28 11.00
N GLN A 262 -18.20 -5.08 12.29
CA GLN A 262 -17.89 -6.07 13.32
C GLN A 262 -18.74 -7.34 13.18
N ARG A 263 -20.05 -7.19 12.88
CA ARG A 263 -20.94 -8.33 12.64
C ARG A 263 -20.46 -9.16 11.45
N PHE A 264 -20.07 -8.50 10.36
CA PHE A 264 -19.54 -9.16 9.17
C PHE A 264 -18.25 -9.91 9.45
N GLN A 265 -17.30 -9.31 10.17
CA GLN A 265 -16.06 -9.99 10.57
C GLN A 265 -16.36 -11.27 11.35
N LYS A 266 -17.18 -11.17 12.41
CA LYS A 266 -17.58 -12.33 13.22
C LYS A 266 -18.27 -13.42 12.39
N TYR A 267 -19.13 -13.03 11.45
CA TYR A 267 -19.81 -13.97 10.55
C TYR A 267 -18.80 -14.73 9.67
N VAL A 268 -17.83 -14.02 9.07
CA VAL A 268 -16.81 -14.64 8.22
C VAL A 268 -15.90 -15.58 9.03
N GLU A 269 -15.45 -15.16 10.21
CA GLU A 269 -14.63 -15.97 11.11
C GLU A 269 -15.38 -17.22 11.57
N GLN A 270 -16.62 -17.07 12.00
CA GLN A 270 -17.46 -18.19 12.43
C GLN A 270 -17.72 -19.17 11.29
N THR A 271 -18.00 -18.66 10.08
CA THR A 271 -18.16 -19.50 8.88
C THR A 271 -16.89 -20.29 8.57
N GLY A 272 -15.73 -19.64 8.67
CA GLY A 272 -14.42 -20.29 8.47
C GLY A 272 -14.13 -21.36 9.51
N SER A 273 -14.44 -21.10 10.78
CA SER A 273 -14.25 -22.06 11.88
C SER A 273 -15.17 -23.27 11.72
N THR A 274 -16.45 -23.06 11.40
CA THR A 274 -17.42 -24.16 11.15
C THR A 274 -16.96 -25.06 10.00
N ARG A 275 -16.43 -24.48 8.92
CA ARG A 275 -15.88 -25.26 7.80
C ARG A 275 -14.61 -26.00 8.18
N LEU A 276 -13.73 -25.39 8.98
CA LEU A 276 -12.53 -26.04 9.49
C LEU A 276 -12.89 -27.27 10.33
N GLU A 277 -13.86 -27.15 11.23
CA GLU A 277 -14.35 -28.26 12.07
C GLU A 277 -15.02 -29.38 11.25
N ALA A 278 -15.83 -29.02 10.26
CA ALA A 278 -16.61 -29.98 9.49
C ALA A 278 -15.83 -30.63 8.34
N GLU A 279 -14.91 -29.88 7.70
CA GLU A 279 -14.25 -30.27 6.45
C GLU A 279 -12.73 -30.34 6.58
N GLY A 280 -12.16 -29.99 7.75
CA GLY A 280 -10.70 -29.92 7.98
C GLY A 280 -10.01 -28.75 7.30
N GLN A 281 -10.77 -27.78 6.73
CA GLN A 281 -10.21 -26.62 6.05
C GLN A 281 -11.10 -25.40 6.22
N GLY A 282 -10.60 -24.35 6.83
CA GLY A 282 -11.22 -23.02 6.86
C GLY A 282 -11.08 -22.31 5.52
N TYR A 283 -12.18 -21.76 4.98
CA TYR A 283 -12.15 -21.03 3.71
C TYR A 283 -13.34 -20.07 3.54
N VAL A 284 -13.20 -19.14 2.60
CA VAL A 284 -14.27 -18.26 2.11
C VAL A 284 -14.41 -18.40 0.59
N HIS A 285 -15.57 -17.96 0.06
CA HIS A 285 -15.74 -17.77 -1.38
C HIS A 285 -15.84 -16.29 -1.68
N THR A 286 -15.11 -15.85 -2.71
CA THR A 286 -15.27 -14.50 -3.26
C THR A 286 -16.60 -14.34 -3.98
N TRP A 287 -16.93 -13.14 -4.42
CA TRP A 287 -18.17 -12.86 -5.16
C TRP A 287 -18.24 -13.59 -6.52
N THR A 288 -17.10 -13.95 -7.12
CA THR A 288 -17.05 -14.79 -8.33
C THR A 288 -17.11 -16.29 -8.04
N GLY A 289 -17.19 -16.69 -6.77
CA GLY A 289 -17.23 -18.10 -6.34
C GLY A 289 -15.85 -18.74 -6.13
N ARG A 290 -14.74 -17.99 -6.24
CA ARG A 290 -13.41 -18.55 -5.99
C ARG A 290 -13.21 -18.86 -4.52
N ARG A 291 -12.81 -20.11 -4.21
CA ARG A 291 -12.47 -20.56 -2.86
C ARG A 291 -11.10 -20.08 -2.45
N ILE A 292 -10.99 -19.43 -1.27
CA ILE A 292 -9.72 -19.01 -0.67
C ILE A 292 -9.56 -19.67 0.70
N PRO A 293 -8.64 -20.63 0.87
CA PRO A 293 -8.37 -21.28 2.14
C PRO A 293 -7.50 -20.43 3.06
N CYS A 294 -7.63 -20.64 4.38
CA CYS A 294 -6.67 -20.13 5.38
C CYS A 294 -5.88 -21.27 6.02
N ASP A 295 -4.83 -20.92 6.76
CA ASP A 295 -4.13 -21.85 7.63
C ASP A 295 -5.00 -22.12 8.88
N GLU A 296 -4.89 -23.30 9.49
CA GLU A 296 -5.79 -23.77 10.55
C GLU A 296 -5.85 -22.85 11.77
N ASP A 297 -4.69 -22.27 12.16
CA ASP A 297 -4.56 -21.34 13.27
C ASP A 297 -4.87 -19.87 12.90
N ARG A 298 -5.29 -19.61 11.66
CA ARG A 298 -5.42 -18.24 11.09
C ARG A 298 -6.77 -17.94 10.48
N VAL A 299 -7.85 -18.50 11.02
CA VAL A 299 -9.21 -18.24 10.51
C VAL A 299 -9.56 -16.76 10.48
N TYR A 300 -9.02 -15.95 11.40
CA TYR A 300 -9.19 -14.50 11.41
C TYR A 300 -8.70 -13.80 10.13
N THR A 301 -7.80 -14.42 9.36
CA THR A 301 -7.30 -13.86 8.09
C THR A 301 -8.32 -13.94 6.96
N LEU A 302 -9.39 -14.73 7.09
CA LEU A 302 -10.37 -14.95 6.04
C LEU A 302 -11.11 -13.68 5.63
N VAL A 303 -11.35 -12.75 6.55
CA VAL A 303 -11.95 -11.44 6.22
C VAL A 303 -11.05 -10.68 5.25
N ASN A 304 -9.76 -10.60 5.59
CA ASN A 304 -8.78 -9.97 4.73
C ASN A 304 -8.68 -10.66 3.36
N TYR A 305 -8.65 -12.00 3.35
CA TYR A 305 -8.57 -12.78 2.10
C TYR A 305 -9.80 -12.59 1.22
N LEU A 306 -10.99 -12.50 1.82
CA LEU A 306 -12.22 -12.23 1.10
C LEU A 306 -12.19 -10.87 0.42
N ILE A 307 -11.81 -9.83 1.16
CA ILE A 307 -11.76 -8.45 0.66
C ILE A 307 -10.65 -8.28 -0.39
N GLN A 308 -9.43 -8.70 -0.09
CA GLN A 308 -8.31 -8.59 -1.04
C GLN A 308 -8.53 -9.44 -2.28
N GLY A 309 -9.08 -10.63 -2.11
CA GLY A 309 -9.37 -11.52 -3.22
C GLY A 309 -10.46 -10.96 -4.13
N GLY A 310 -11.53 -10.43 -3.53
CA GLY A 310 -12.59 -9.77 -4.26
C GLY A 310 -12.09 -8.53 -5.01
N ALA A 311 -11.27 -7.69 -4.38
CA ALA A 311 -10.64 -6.53 -5.03
C ALA A 311 -9.75 -6.93 -6.21
N ALA A 312 -8.96 -8.00 -6.06
CA ALA A 312 -8.15 -8.53 -7.17
C ALA A 312 -9.00 -9.03 -8.35
N GLU A 313 -10.14 -9.63 -8.08
CA GLU A 313 -11.08 -10.09 -9.11
C GLU A 313 -11.74 -8.91 -9.83
N VAL A 314 -12.18 -7.88 -9.10
CA VAL A 314 -12.70 -6.64 -9.70
C VAL A 314 -11.64 -6.00 -10.61
N PHE A 315 -10.41 -5.85 -10.11
CA PHE A 315 -9.33 -5.26 -10.90
C PHE A 315 -9.05 -6.06 -12.17
N LYS A 316 -9.00 -7.39 -12.11
CA LYS A 316 -8.83 -8.25 -13.29
C LYS A 316 -9.99 -8.17 -14.26
N SER A 317 -11.24 -8.09 -13.75
CA SER A 317 -12.41 -7.86 -14.59
C SER A 317 -12.32 -6.52 -15.33
N ASN A 318 -11.79 -5.49 -14.66
CA ASN A 318 -11.57 -4.19 -15.29
C ASN A 318 -10.47 -4.22 -16.36
N LEU A 319 -9.38 -5.02 -16.15
CA LEU A 319 -8.38 -5.25 -17.21
C LEU A 319 -9.00 -5.91 -18.44
N VAL A 320 -9.94 -6.85 -18.28
CA VAL A 320 -10.67 -7.45 -19.40
C VAL A 320 -11.54 -6.42 -20.13
N LYS A 321 -12.17 -5.47 -19.39
CA LYS A 321 -12.92 -4.37 -20.02
C LYS A 321 -12.01 -3.42 -20.80
N LEU A 322 -10.78 -3.18 -20.33
CA LEU A 322 -9.80 -2.37 -21.04
C LEU A 322 -9.36 -3.07 -22.35
N ASP A 323 -9.17 -4.40 -22.32
CA ASP A 323 -8.89 -5.21 -23.50
C ASP A 323 -10.05 -5.15 -24.51
N GLN A 324 -11.30 -5.31 -24.06
CA GLN A 324 -12.50 -5.20 -24.90
C GLN A 324 -12.73 -3.79 -25.47
N ALA A 325 -12.08 -2.79 -24.90
CA ALA A 325 -12.09 -1.39 -25.37
C ALA A 325 -10.86 -1.07 -26.26
N ASP A 326 -10.14 -2.08 -26.73
CA ASP A 326 -8.96 -1.97 -27.59
C ASP A 326 -7.80 -1.17 -26.99
N LEU A 327 -7.67 -1.17 -25.64
CA LEU A 327 -6.61 -0.44 -24.92
C LEU A 327 -5.41 -1.31 -24.54
N THR A 328 -5.37 -2.59 -24.91
CA THR A 328 -4.30 -3.55 -24.51
C THR A 328 -2.91 -3.09 -24.86
N ASP A 329 -2.73 -2.52 -26.07
CA ASP A 329 -1.41 -2.06 -26.55
C ASP A 329 -0.90 -0.81 -25.82
N LEU A 330 -1.77 -0.14 -25.08
CA LEU A 330 -1.41 1.02 -24.26
C LEU A 330 -1.00 0.62 -22.83
N LEU A 331 -1.36 -0.58 -22.37
CA LEU A 331 -1.10 -1.02 -20.99
C LEU A 331 0.38 -1.27 -20.74
N ILE A 332 0.95 -0.63 -19.71
CA ILE A 332 2.36 -0.80 -19.31
C ILE A 332 2.46 -1.85 -18.20
N VAL A 333 1.87 -1.56 -17.04
CA VAL A 333 2.04 -2.39 -15.84
C VAL A 333 0.86 -2.24 -14.87
N PRO A 334 0.37 -3.35 -14.29
CA PRO A 334 -0.60 -3.32 -13.20
C PRO A 334 0.12 -3.29 -11.86
N VAL A 335 -0.19 -2.34 -10.98
CA VAL A 335 0.44 -2.24 -9.64
C VAL A 335 -0.64 -2.27 -8.57
N HIS A 336 -0.86 -3.41 -7.94
CA HIS A 336 -1.95 -3.66 -6.98
C HIS A 336 -3.35 -3.47 -7.61
N ASP A 337 -3.93 -2.31 -7.43
CA ASP A 337 -5.21 -1.80 -7.91
C ASP A 337 -5.07 -0.62 -8.89
N GLU A 338 -3.82 -0.28 -9.24
CA GLU A 338 -3.46 0.74 -10.24
C GLU A 338 -3.08 0.10 -11.58
N ILE A 339 -3.48 0.70 -12.68
CA ILE A 339 -2.97 0.41 -14.03
C ILE A 339 -2.28 1.65 -14.59
N VAL A 340 -1.14 1.45 -15.23
CA VAL A 340 -0.34 2.48 -15.91
C VAL A 340 -0.42 2.25 -17.40
N LEU A 341 -0.69 3.32 -18.17
CA LEU A 341 -0.85 3.28 -19.61
C LEU A 341 0.07 4.31 -20.30
N ASN A 342 0.47 3.98 -21.52
CA ASN A 342 1.01 4.93 -22.51
C ASN A 342 -0.11 5.34 -23.46
N ALA A 343 -0.52 6.60 -23.46
CA ALA A 343 -1.54 7.10 -24.38
C ALA A 343 -0.94 8.08 -25.38
N PRO A 344 -1.35 8.04 -26.66
CA PRO A 344 -1.05 9.14 -27.58
C PRO A 344 -1.50 10.46 -26.98
N ARG A 345 -0.66 11.49 -27.07
CA ARG A 345 -0.92 12.80 -26.43
C ARG A 345 -2.20 13.46 -26.94
N GLU A 346 -2.49 13.30 -28.24
CA GLU A 346 -3.68 13.85 -28.88
C GLU A 346 -4.98 13.18 -28.40
N ASP A 347 -4.93 11.88 -28.05
CA ASP A 347 -6.11 11.12 -27.64
C ASP A 347 -6.24 10.99 -26.11
N ALA A 348 -5.33 11.60 -25.33
CA ALA A 348 -5.17 11.36 -23.90
C ALA A 348 -6.47 11.59 -23.10
N GLU A 349 -7.24 12.65 -23.40
CA GLU A 349 -8.48 12.96 -22.68
C GLU A 349 -9.60 11.97 -23.00
N GLU A 350 -9.71 11.51 -24.25
CA GLU A 350 -10.68 10.49 -24.64
C GLU A 350 -10.34 9.15 -23.98
N ILE A 351 -9.06 8.75 -24.01
CA ILE A 351 -8.57 7.54 -23.36
C ILE A 351 -8.80 7.59 -21.85
N LYS A 352 -8.58 8.70 -21.17
CA LYS A 352 -8.89 8.89 -19.75
C LYS A 352 -10.35 8.61 -19.42
N GLN A 353 -11.27 9.13 -20.24
CA GLN A 353 -12.71 8.89 -20.03
C GLN A 353 -13.06 7.42 -20.22
N LEU A 354 -12.49 6.77 -21.25
CA LEU A 354 -12.69 5.35 -21.51
C LEU A 354 -12.10 4.48 -20.39
N VAL A 355 -10.89 4.78 -19.93
CA VAL A 355 -10.25 4.11 -18.80
C VAL A 355 -11.09 4.24 -17.53
N ARG A 356 -11.58 5.46 -17.22
CA ARG A 356 -12.47 5.67 -16.06
C ARG A 356 -13.73 4.82 -16.15
N LYS A 357 -14.34 4.73 -17.32
CA LYS A 357 -15.52 3.89 -17.56
C LYS A 357 -15.21 2.40 -17.35
N CYS A 358 -14.10 1.91 -17.90
CA CYS A 358 -13.70 0.50 -17.77
C CYS A 358 -13.30 0.13 -16.33
N MET A 359 -12.64 1.06 -15.61
CA MET A 359 -12.16 0.84 -14.25
C MET A 359 -13.24 1.02 -13.17
N THR A 360 -14.38 1.62 -13.52
CA THR A 360 -15.51 1.77 -12.59
C THR A 360 -16.45 0.56 -12.68
N THR A 361 -16.88 0.04 -11.52
CA THR A 361 -17.84 -1.06 -11.42
C THR A 361 -18.95 -0.66 -10.45
N THR A 362 -20.19 -0.55 -10.95
CA THR A 362 -21.36 -0.14 -10.18
C THR A 362 -22.32 -1.30 -9.90
N ASP A 363 -22.37 -2.27 -10.80
CA ASP A 363 -23.30 -3.39 -10.73
C ASP A 363 -22.97 -4.33 -9.57
N ASN A 364 -24.02 -4.78 -8.86
CA ASN A 364 -23.95 -5.73 -7.75
C ASN A 364 -23.24 -5.22 -6.46
N TRP A 365 -22.91 -3.92 -6.36
CA TRP A 365 -22.29 -3.32 -5.18
C TRP A 365 -23.17 -2.22 -4.60
N SER A 366 -23.45 -2.29 -3.29
CA SER A 366 -24.21 -1.22 -2.58
C SER A 366 -23.43 0.10 -2.52
N VAL A 367 -22.09 0.02 -2.62
CA VAL A 367 -21.17 1.16 -2.78
C VAL A 367 -20.48 0.99 -4.13
N PRO A 368 -20.57 1.96 -5.07
CA PRO A 368 -19.88 1.91 -6.34
C PRO A 368 -18.36 1.74 -6.16
N LEU A 369 -17.74 0.86 -6.95
CA LEU A 369 -16.28 0.70 -6.98
C LEU A 369 -15.73 1.62 -8.07
N THR A 370 -15.34 2.82 -7.67
CA THR A 370 -14.88 3.90 -8.55
C THR A 370 -13.37 3.86 -8.76
N ALA A 371 -12.89 4.57 -9.78
CA ALA A 371 -11.47 4.74 -10.03
C ALA A 371 -11.13 6.20 -10.29
N ASP A 372 -10.02 6.63 -9.70
CA ASP A 372 -9.37 7.88 -10.06
C ASP A 372 -8.51 7.68 -11.32
N VAL A 373 -8.48 8.67 -12.20
CA VAL A 373 -7.67 8.66 -13.42
C VAL A 373 -6.88 9.94 -13.50
N ASP A 374 -5.55 9.81 -13.40
CA ASP A 374 -4.60 10.90 -13.48
C ASP A 374 -3.90 10.95 -14.84
N GLY A 375 -3.53 12.11 -15.28
CA GLY A 375 -2.85 12.34 -16.55
C GLY A 375 -3.53 13.47 -17.36
N PRO A 376 -2.90 13.90 -18.45
CA PRO A 376 -1.64 13.43 -19.03
C PRO A 376 -0.41 13.76 -18.14
N LEU A 377 0.51 12.81 -17.96
CA LEU A 377 1.71 12.94 -17.14
C LEU A 377 2.96 12.75 -18.00
N GLU A 378 4.01 13.54 -17.75
CA GLU A 378 5.30 13.43 -18.43
C GLU A 378 6.20 12.31 -17.88
N ASN A 379 5.83 11.73 -16.77
CA ASN A 379 6.41 10.52 -16.18
C ASN A 379 5.46 9.96 -15.12
N TRP A 380 5.64 8.70 -14.75
CA TRP A 380 4.75 8.06 -13.75
C TRP A 380 4.83 8.72 -12.36
N GLY A 381 5.99 9.33 -11.99
CA GLY A 381 6.15 10.01 -10.69
C GLY A 381 5.36 11.29 -10.55
N ALA A 382 5.03 11.96 -11.68
CA ALA A 382 4.34 13.25 -11.68
C ALA A 382 2.94 13.23 -11.00
N LYS A 383 2.35 12.04 -10.81
CA LYS A 383 1.14 11.85 -10.01
C LYS A 383 1.31 12.25 -8.53
N TYR A 384 2.53 12.23 -8.00
CA TYR A 384 2.84 12.38 -6.58
C TYR A 384 3.47 13.73 -6.20
N VAL A 385 3.59 14.64 -7.15
CA VAL A 385 4.17 15.99 -6.97
C VAL A 385 3.12 17.03 -6.60
#